data_9f97478f94a11884db137e5c7ee3eb7a
#
_entry.id   9f97478f94a11884db137e5c7ee3eb7a
#
_cell.length_a   1.000
_cell.length_b   1.000
_cell.length_c   1.000
_cell.angle_alpha   90.00
_cell.angle_beta   90.00
_cell.angle_gamma   90.00
#
_symmetry.space_group_name_H-M   'P 1'
#
loop_
_entity.id
_entity.type
_entity.pdbx_description
1 polymer ?
#
loop_
_entity_poly.entity_id
_entity_poly.type
_entity_poly.pdbx_seq_one_letter_code
_entity_poly.pdbx_strand_id
1 'polypeptide(L)'
;AMVSLPTYDPKRVAKRSDEDADAPYLNRVTQGMYPPGSTFKIVTLAAALESLTDVQQREFYCAGEMVVGDGTVTDNEGNGHGDLTLKSAFTRSCNLTFGSLALELKAARLKSKAETMGFNTNFLFRDLVVYESSFPDPESDYELAWAGVGQGKVLATPLHMAMIAGAIANEGQMGEPQLISSI
;
A
#
# COMPACT_ATOMS: atom_id res chain seq x y z
N ALA A 1 -0.80 -7.62 -18.02
CA ALA A 1 0.00 -8.85 -17.97
C ALA A 1 0.36 -9.18 -16.52
N MET A 2 0.42 -10.46 -16.17
CA MET A 2 0.82 -10.93 -14.85
C MET A 2 2.06 -11.83 -15.02
N VAL A 3 3.15 -11.52 -14.29
CA VAL A 3 4.41 -12.28 -14.33
C VAL A 3 4.88 -12.52 -12.91
N SER A 4 5.18 -13.79 -12.58
CA SER A 4 5.74 -14.19 -11.28
C SER A 4 7.03 -14.99 -11.51
N LEU A 5 8.11 -14.59 -10.86
CA LEU A 5 9.43 -15.23 -10.91
C LEU A 5 9.93 -15.53 -9.49
N PRO A 6 10.72 -16.60 -9.29
CA PRO A 6 11.08 -17.61 -10.27
C PRO A 6 9.87 -18.43 -10.72
N THR A 7 9.95 -19.04 -11.89
CA THR A 7 8.92 -19.92 -12.44
C THR A 7 9.36 -21.38 -12.40
N TYR A 8 8.48 -22.30 -12.76
CA TYR A 8 8.74 -23.72 -12.79
C TYR A 8 8.33 -24.34 -14.13
N ASP A 9 8.94 -25.49 -14.46
CA ASP A 9 8.50 -26.31 -15.59
C ASP A 9 7.32 -27.19 -15.17
N PRO A 10 6.09 -27.00 -15.71
CA PRO A 10 4.93 -27.81 -15.34
C PRO A 10 5.10 -29.31 -15.52
N LYS A 11 6.00 -29.73 -16.42
CA LYS A 11 6.32 -31.14 -16.67
C LYS A 11 7.21 -31.77 -15.60
N ARG A 12 7.79 -30.96 -14.71
CA ARG A 12 8.74 -31.38 -13.67
C ARG A 12 8.26 -31.12 -12.23
N VAL A 13 7.01 -30.74 -12.05
CA VAL A 13 6.44 -30.40 -10.74
C VAL A 13 6.68 -31.49 -9.69
N ALA A 14 6.47 -32.77 -10.04
CA ALA A 14 6.64 -33.89 -9.12
C ALA A 14 8.09 -34.15 -8.63
N LYS A 15 9.08 -33.45 -9.18
CA LYS A 15 10.51 -33.61 -8.85
C LYS A 15 11.05 -32.51 -7.94
N ARG A 16 10.27 -31.50 -7.62
CA ARG A 16 10.65 -30.42 -6.71
C ARG A 16 10.02 -30.63 -5.35
N SER A 17 10.81 -30.42 -4.30
CA SER A 17 10.32 -30.42 -2.93
C SER A 17 9.68 -29.07 -2.60
N ASP A 18 8.69 -29.07 -1.70
CA ASP A 18 8.07 -27.84 -1.14
C ASP A 18 9.09 -26.98 -0.32
N GLU A 19 10.27 -27.54 -0.04
CA GLU A 19 11.39 -26.90 0.66
C GLU A 19 12.30 -26.07 -0.26
N ASP A 20 11.94 -25.88 -1.54
CA ASP A 20 12.74 -25.09 -2.47
C ASP A 20 12.71 -23.61 -2.00
N ALA A 21 13.86 -23.11 -1.55
CA ALA A 21 14.04 -21.78 -0.95
C ALA A 21 13.50 -20.64 -1.83
N ASP A 22 13.44 -20.86 -3.14
CA ASP A 22 12.94 -19.89 -4.11
C ASP A 22 11.40 -19.88 -4.24
N ALA A 23 10.69 -20.82 -3.60
CA ALA A 23 9.22 -20.95 -3.65
C ALA A 23 8.63 -20.72 -5.08
N PRO A 24 9.03 -21.54 -6.08
CA PRO A 24 8.68 -21.30 -7.47
C PRO A 24 7.19 -21.51 -7.79
N TYR A 25 6.45 -22.16 -6.88
CA TYR A 25 4.99 -22.36 -7.00
C TYR A 25 4.19 -21.18 -6.45
N LEU A 26 4.81 -20.30 -5.68
CA LEU A 26 4.15 -19.11 -5.16
C LEU A 26 3.93 -18.09 -6.29
N ASN A 27 2.67 -17.80 -6.59
CA ASN A 27 2.36 -16.66 -7.44
C ASN A 27 2.52 -15.36 -6.64
N ARG A 28 3.66 -14.72 -6.78
CA ARG A 28 3.99 -13.50 -6.02
C ARG A 28 3.07 -12.32 -6.32
N VAL A 29 2.43 -12.32 -7.47
CA VAL A 29 1.50 -11.24 -7.84
C VAL A 29 0.22 -11.30 -7.03
N THR A 30 -0.28 -12.51 -6.77
CA THR A 30 -1.57 -12.74 -6.10
C THR A 30 -1.45 -13.23 -4.66
N GLN A 31 -0.32 -13.83 -4.29
CA GLN A 31 -0.09 -14.48 -3.00
C GLN A 31 1.11 -13.92 -2.23
N GLY A 32 1.99 -13.17 -2.89
CA GLY A 32 3.10 -12.49 -2.21
C GLY A 32 2.58 -11.31 -1.40
N MET A 33 2.94 -11.29 -0.11
CA MET A 33 2.54 -10.24 0.83
C MET A 33 3.74 -9.34 1.12
N TYR A 34 3.67 -8.09 0.67
CA TYR A 34 4.77 -7.14 0.78
C TYR A 34 4.30 -5.82 1.39
N PRO A 35 5.14 -5.11 2.14
CA PRO A 35 4.86 -3.72 2.47
C PRO A 35 4.67 -2.92 1.17
N PRO A 36 3.50 -2.27 0.97
CA PRO A 36 3.24 -1.54 -0.28
C PRO A 36 4.11 -0.30 -0.44
N GLY A 37 4.71 0.17 0.63
CA GLY A 37 5.53 1.37 0.64
C GLY A 37 4.77 2.58 0.11
N SER A 38 5.46 3.48 -0.57
CA SER A 38 4.90 4.75 -1.05
C SER A 38 3.70 4.61 -1.99
N THR A 39 3.41 3.43 -2.53
CA THR A 39 2.17 3.23 -3.30
C THR A 39 0.92 3.30 -2.42
N PHE A 40 1.04 3.01 -1.11
CA PHE A 40 -0.05 3.15 -0.15
C PHE A 40 -0.43 4.62 0.13
N LYS A 41 0.44 5.58 -0.18
CA LYS A 41 0.13 7.01 -0.03
C LYS A 41 -1.10 7.45 -0.83
N ILE A 42 -1.50 6.70 -1.84
CA ILE A 42 -2.78 6.88 -2.54
C ILE A 42 -3.95 6.73 -1.56
N VAL A 43 -3.91 5.71 -0.69
CA VAL A 43 -4.95 5.45 0.32
C VAL A 43 -4.97 6.58 1.36
N THR A 44 -3.81 6.97 1.86
CA THR A 44 -3.67 8.05 2.85
C THR A 44 -4.12 9.38 2.27
N LEU A 45 -3.76 9.67 1.00
CA LEU A 45 -4.20 10.87 0.30
C LEU A 45 -5.73 10.92 0.16
N ALA A 46 -6.33 9.81 -0.28
CA ALA A 46 -7.78 9.71 -0.41
C ALA A 46 -8.49 9.93 0.93
N ALA A 47 -7.99 9.31 2.01
CA ALA A 47 -8.51 9.53 3.35
C ALA A 47 -8.42 11.00 3.79
N ALA A 48 -7.27 11.64 3.52
CA ALA A 48 -7.05 13.04 3.87
C ALA A 48 -7.98 13.98 3.10
N LEU A 49 -8.13 13.77 1.79
CA LEU A 49 -9.00 14.57 0.93
C LEU A 49 -10.48 14.49 1.35
N GLU A 50 -10.93 13.34 1.86
CA GLU A 50 -12.31 13.16 2.31
C GLU A 50 -12.55 13.69 3.73
N SER A 51 -11.55 13.61 4.61
CA SER A 51 -11.78 13.76 6.06
C SER A 51 -11.18 15.02 6.66
N LEU A 52 -10.22 15.65 6.00
CA LEU A 52 -9.51 16.82 6.53
C LEU A 52 -9.92 18.09 5.79
N THR A 53 -10.31 19.10 6.56
CA THR A 53 -10.73 20.39 6.02
C THR A 53 -9.53 21.10 5.37
N ASP A 54 -9.75 21.65 4.17
CA ASP A 54 -8.81 22.49 3.43
C ASP A 54 -7.42 21.88 3.20
N VAL A 55 -7.29 20.52 3.27
CA VAL A 55 -6.00 19.84 3.16
C VAL A 55 -5.28 20.13 1.83
N GLN A 56 -6.02 20.40 0.76
CA GLN A 56 -5.46 20.73 -0.55
C GLN A 56 -4.75 22.12 -0.58
N GLN A 57 -5.17 23.03 0.28
CA GLN A 57 -4.62 24.38 0.39
C GLN A 57 -3.52 24.51 1.43
N ARG A 58 -3.27 23.43 2.19
CA ARG A 58 -2.26 23.44 3.26
C ARG A 58 -0.84 23.42 2.72
N GLU A 59 0.03 24.07 3.46
CA GLU A 59 1.47 23.99 3.31
C GLU A 59 2.05 23.02 4.33
N PHE A 60 3.05 22.28 3.92
CA PHE A 60 3.77 21.28 4.72
C PHE A 60 5.26 21.60 4.70
N TYR A 61 5.96 21.27 5.76
CA TYR A 61 7.41 21.41 5.81
C TYR A 61 8.04 20.04 6.07
N CYS A 62 9.00 19.66 5.23
CA CYS A 62 9.74 18.41 5.36
C CYS A 62 11.18 18.70 5.79
N ALA A 63 11.48 18.45 7.06
CA ALA A 63 12.81 18.61 7.63
C ALA A 63 13.78 17.45 7.33
N GLY A 64 13.27 16.35 6.76
CA GLY A 64 14.01 15.11 6.53
C GLY A 64 13.75 14.05 7.59
N GLU A 65 13.42 14.45 8.81
CA GLU A 65 13.03 13.57 9.90
C GLU A 65 11.97 14.20 10.81
N MET A 66 11.18 13.35 11.47
CA MET A 66 10.13 13.74 12.41
C MET A 66 10.09 12.74 13.57
N VAL A 67 10.24 13.22 14.79
CA VAL A 67 10.08 12.38 15.99
C VAL A 67 8.61 12.15 16.26
N VAL A 68 8.21 10.90 16.46
CA VAL A 68 6.84 10.49 16.78
C VAL A 68 6.89 9.45 17.90
N GLY A 69 6.43 9.82 19.09
CA GLY A 69 6.58 8.95 20.27
C GLY A 69 8.04 8.59 20.53
N ASP A 70 8.32 7.30 20.59
CA ASP A 70 9.67 6.77 20.86
C ASP A 70 10.49 6.53 19.58
N GLY A 71 9.97 6.89 18.40
CA GLY A 71 10.62 6.61 17.13
C GLY A 71 10.77 7.85 16.23
N THR A 72 11.46 7.66 15.12
CA THR A 72 11.69 8.71 14.13
C THR A 72 11.20 8.24 12.76
N VAL A 73 10.35 9.02 12.13
CA VAL A 73 9.99 8.86 10.72
C VAL A 73 11.00 9.63 9.88
N THR A 74 11.62 8.98 8.92
CA THR A 74 12.65 9.57 8.06
C THR A 74 12.17 9.67 6.62
N ASP A 75 12.70 10.63 5.91
CA ASP A 75 12.46 10.85 4.50
C ASP A 75 13.81 10.92 3.76
N ASN A 76 13.90 10.28 2.60
CA ASN A 76 15.04 10.36 1.69
C ASN A 76 16.41 10.38 2.40
N GLU A 77 16.67 9.37 3.23
CA GLU A 77 17.92 9.24 4.02
C GLU A 77 18.19 10.43 4.97
N GLY A 78 17.12 11.07 5.47
CA GLY A 78 17.22 12.23 6.36
C GLY A 78 17.33 13.59 5.64
N ASN A 79 17.32 13.58 4.30
CA ASN A 79 17.28 14.82 3.55
C ASN A 79 15.86 15.37 3.46
N GLY A 80 15.65 16.61 3.88
CA GLY A 80 14.35 17.29 3.81
C GLY A 80 14.01 17.80 2.41
N HIS A 81 12.73 17.91 2.14
CA HIS A 81 12.22 18.52 0.91
C HIS A 81 11.96 20.05 1.06
N GLY A 82 12.03 20.60 2.28
CA GLY A 82 11.63 21.97 2.59
C GLY A 82 10.13 22.18 2.49
N ASP A 83 9.71 23.35 2.01
CA ASP A 83 8.30 23.72 1.87
C ASP A 83 7.60 22.95 0.74
N LEU A 84 6.43 22.40 1.03
CA LEU A 84 5.66 21.55 0.14
C LEU A 84 4.17 21.91 0.17
N THR A 85 3.54 21.92 -0.99
CA THR A 85 2.09 21.77 -1.09
C THR A 85 1.72 20.27 -1.00
N LEU A 86 0.46 19.93 -0.75
CA LEU A 86 -0.01 18.54 -0.76
C LEU A 86 0.36 17.84 -2.08
N LYS A 87 0.18 18.52 -3.22
CA LYS A 87 0.54 18.00 -4.54
C LYS A 87 2.04 17.73 -4.65
N SER A 88 2.89 18.64 -4.23
CA SER A 88 4.35 18.44 -4.30
C SER A 88 4.83 17.39 -3.29
N ALA A 89 4.20 17.27 -2.13
CA ALA A 89 4.48 16.21 -1.17
C ALA A 89 4.16 14.82 -1.75
N PHE A 90 3.05 14.69 -2.47
CA PHE A 90 2.69 13.43 -3.14
C PHE A 90 3.65 13.11 -4.29
N THR A 91 3.96 14.08 -5.16
CA THR A 91 4.87 13.84 -6.30
C THR A 91 6.30 13.54 -5.89
N ARG A 92 6.76 14.11 -4.76
CA ARG A 92 8.08 13.82 -4.16
C ARG A 92 8.05 12.62 -3.21
N SER A 93 6.86 12.05 -2.98
CA SER A 93 6.69 10.91 -2.08
C SER A 93 7.15 11.18 -0.65
N CYS A 94 6.90 12.37 -0.11
CA CYS A 94 7.37 12.80 1.21
C CYS A 94 6.77 11.94 2.33
N ASN A 95 7.61 11.22 3.08
CA ASN A 95 7.18 10.37 4.19
C ASN A 95 6.67 11.19 5.36
N LEU A 96 7.30 12.34 5.66
CA LEU A 96 6.90 13.18 6.78
C LEU A 96 5.50 13.74 6.59
N THR A 97 5.18 14.24 5.40
CA THR A 97 3.84 14.74 5.11
C THR A 97 2.78 13.65 5.26
N PHE A 98 3.02 12.46 4.69
CA PHE A 98 2.05 11.37 4.74
C PHE A 98 1.96 10.70 6.12
N GLY A 99 3.06 10.63 6.86
CA GLY A 99 3.05 10.25 8.26
C GLY A 99 2.24 11.23 9.12
N SER A 100 2.44 12.53 8.95
CA SER A 100 1.67 13.56 9.66
C SER A 100 0.17 13.51 9.33
N LEU A 101 -0.18 13.31 8.06
CA LEU A 101 -1.57 13.14 7.64
C LEU A 101 -2.20 11.90 8.29
N ALA A 102 -1.47 10.79 8.38
CA ALA A 102 -1.95 9.59 9.06
C ALA A 102 -2.22 9.85 10.55
N LEU A 103 -1.33 10.57 11.23
CA LEU A 103 -1.51 10.96 12.63
C LEU A 103 -2.75 11.86 12.82
N GLU A 104 -2.99 12.81 11.93
CA GLU A 104 -4.15 13.70 11.97
C GLU A 104 -5.47 12.93 11.69
N LEU A 105 -5.46 12.03 10.72
CA LEU A 105 -6.58 11.14 10.37
C LEU A 105 -6.97 10.24 11.54
N LYS A 106 -6.01 9.83 12.35
CA LYS A 106 -6.12 8.78 13.35
C LYS A 106 -6.32 7.38 12.72
N ALA A 107 -6.01 6.34 13.47
CA ALA A 107 -6.06 4.96 13.01
C ALA A 107 -7.41 4.57 12.41
N ALA A 108 -8.50 4.95 13.07
CA ALA A 108 -9.85 4.56 12.64
C ALA A 108 -10.22 5.06 11.24
N ARG A 109 -9.91 6.32 10.91
CA ARG A 109 -10.24 6.89 9.59
C ARG A 109 -9.35 6.33 8.50
N LEU A 110 -8.04 6.18 8.78
CA LEU A 110 -7.09 5.61 7.82
C LEU A 110 -7.44 4.15 7.53
N LYS A 111 -7.75 3.35 8.57
CA LYS A 111 -8.19 1.96 8.43
C LYS A 111 -9.49 1.86 7.64
N SER A 112 -10.49 2.65 7.98
CA SER A 112 -11.76 2.67 7.25
C SER A 112 -11.57 2.96 5.76
N LYS A 113 -10.66 3.89 5.39
CA LYS A 113 -10.34 4.14 3.99
C LYS A 113 -9.60 2.98 3.36
N ALA A 114 -8.63 2.37 4.03
CA ALA A 114 -7.94 1.19 3.55
C ALA A 114 -8.94 0.04 3.28
N GLU A 115 -9.89 -0.20 4.19
CA GLU A 115 -10.94 -1.21 4.03
C GLU A 115 -11.88 -0.89 2.86
N THR A 116 -12.27 0.37 2.69
CA THR A 116 -13.06 0.81 1.51
C THR A 116 -12.33 0.55 0.19
N MET A 117 -10.99 0.58 0.21
CA MET A 117 -10.14 0.26 -0.94
C MET A 117 -9.74 -1.21 -1.02
N GLY A 118 -10.28 -2.10 -0.17
CA GLY A 118 -10.14 -3.54 -0.26
C GLY A 118 -9.10 -4.17 0.68
N PHE A 119 -8.45 -3.43 1.57
CA PHE A 119 -7.65 -4.02 2.64
C PHE A 119 -8.56 -4.74 3.64
N ASN A 120 -8.06 -5.76 4.31
CA ASN A 120 -8.81 -6.60 5.23
C ASN A 120 -10.07 -7.23 4.58
N THR A 121 -10.02 -7.43 3.25
CA THR A 121 -11.12 -8.02 2.48
C THR A 121 -10.61 -9.23 1.71
N ASN A 122 -11.30 -10.34 1.87
CA ASN A 122 -11.03 -11.54 1.08
C ASN A 122 -11.73 -11.42 -0.28
N PHE A 123 -10.95 -11.18 -1.32
CA PHE A 123 -11.45 -11.14 -2.69
C PHE A 123 -11.73 -12.54 -3.21
N LEU A 124 -13.01 -12.81 -3.54
CA LEU A 124 -13.43 -14.08 -4.14
C LEU A 124 -13.55 -13.91 -5.66
N PHE A 125 -12.42 -13.76 -6.34
CA PHE A 125 -12.41 -13.67 -7.80
C PHE A 125 -12.66 -15.04 -8.45
N ARG A 126 -13.31 -15.01 -9.60
CA ARG A 126 -13.68 -16.21 -10.35
C ARG A 126 -12.47 -17.00 -10.83
N ASP A 127 -11.44 -16.30 -11.30
CA ASP A 127 -10.32 -16.90 -12.02
C ASP A 127 -9.01 -16.88 -11.23
N LEU A 128 -8.99 -16.26 -10.04
CA LEU A 128 -7.78 -15.99 -9.29
C LEU A 128 -7.95 -16.26 -7.79
N VAL A 129 -6.97 -16.93 -7.20
CA VAL A 129 -6.80 -16.95 -5.75
C VAL A 129 -5.87 -15.81 -5.36
N VAL A 130 -6.38 -14.87 -4.57
CA VAL A 130 -5.64 -13.68 -4.12
C VAL A 130 -5.62 -13.66 -2.60
N TYR A 131 -4.44 -13.47 -2.01
CA TYR A 131 -4.31 -13.35 -0.56
C TYR A 131 -4.82 -11.97 -0.11
N GLU A 132 -5.42 -11.96 1.05
CA GLU A 132 -5.97 -10.77 1.67
C GLU A 132 -4.87 -9.80 2.07
N SER A 133 -4.91 -8.58 1.52
CA SER A 133 -4.05 -7.49 1.95
C SER A 133 -4.49 -6.98 3.32
N SER A 134 -3.56 -6.71 4.21
CA SER A 134 -3.86 -6.39 5.60
C SER A 134 -3.44 -4.96 6.00
N PHE A 135 -4.33 -4.30 6.70
CA PHE A 135 -4.08 -3.08 7.46
C PHE A 135 -4.44 -3.35 8.92
N PRO A 136 -3.50 -3.82 9.75
CA PRO A 136 -3.74 -4.07 11.17
C PRO A 136 -3.87 -2.76 11.96
N ASP A 137 -4.46 -2.83 13.16
CA ASP A 137 -4.54 -1.69 14.04
C ASP A 137 -3.13 -1.30 14.54
N PRO A 138 -2.70 -0.04 14.35
CA PRO A 138 -1.43 0.44 14.87
C PRO A 138 -1.45 0.49 16.41
N GLU A 139 -0.39 0.04 17.05
CA GLU A 139 -0.26 0.01 18.52
C GLU A 139 0.28 1.33 19.10
N SER A 140 0.82 2.21 18.24
CA SER A 140 1.38 3.50 18.61
C SER A 140 1.23 4.53 17.49
N ASP A 141 1.41 5.81 17.83
CA ASP A 141 1.47 6.88 16.83
C ASP A 141 2.64 6.70 15.85
N TYR A 142 3.76 6.14 16.29
CA TYR A 142 4.88 5.81 15.42
C TYR A 142 4.51 4.76 14.37
N GLU A 143 3.85 3.67 14.79
CA GLU A 143 3.34 2.67 13.85
C GLU A 143 2.29 3.25 12.90
N LEU A 144 1.41 4.13 13.40
CA LEU A 144 0.39 4.79 12.58
C LEU A 144 1.03 5.69 11.51
N ALA A 145 2.05 6.45 11.86
CA ALA A 145 2.76 7.29 10.91
C ALA A 145 3.40 6.46 9.78
N TRP A 146 4.07 5.35 10.12
CA TRP A 146 4.62 4.44 9.13
C TRP A 146 3.56 3.68 8.33
N ALA A 147 2.44 3.30 8.95
CA ALA A 147 1.31 2.71 8.23
C ALA A 147 0.75 3.66 7.16
N GLY A 148 0.68 4.98 7.44
CA GLY A 148 0.29 5.98 6.46
C GLY A 148 1.23 6.12 5.26
N VAL A 149 2.46 5.64 5.40
CA VAL A 149 3.47 5.55 4.33
C VAL A 149 3.48 4.17 3.65
N GLY A 150 2.67 3.24 4.15
CA GLY A 150 2.60 1.86 3.64
C GLY A 150 3.76 0.98 4.10
N GLN A 151 4.29 1.25 5.29
CA GLN A 151 5.37 0.49 5.92
C GLN A 151 4.89 -0.15 7.23
N GLY A 152 5.81 -0.75 7.96
CA GLY A 152 5.52 -1.44 9.21
C GLY A 152 4.74 -2.74 8.99
N LYS A 153 3.56 -2.86 9.61
CA LYS A 153 2.74 -4.08 9.57
C LYS A 153 1.74 -4.12 8.40
N VAL A 154 1.69 -3.07 7.57
CA VAL A 154 0.81 -3.03 6.37
C VAL A 154 1.38 -3.94 5.29
N LEU A 155 0.57 -4.87 4.80
CA LEU A 155 0.96 -5.83 3.76
C LEU A 155 -0.08 -5.86 2.63
N ALA A 156 0.40 -5.91 1.40
CA ALA A 156 -0.46 -5.99 0.22
C ALA A 156 0.11 -6.94 -0.83
N THR A 157 -0.78 -7.51 -1.63
CA THR A 157 -0.37 -8.19 -2.84
C THR A 157 -0.12 -7.17 -3.96
N PRO A 158 0.84 -7.43 -4.88
CA PRO A 158 1.05 -6.58 -6.05
C PRO A 158 -0.21 -6.39 -6.89
N LEU A 159 -1.04 -7.44 -7.02
CA LEU A 159 -2.31 -7.32 -7.74
C LEU A 159 -3.25 -6.32 -7.07
N HIS A 160 -3.40 -6.36 -5.75
CA HIS A 160 -4.28 -5.43 -5.04
C HIS A 160 -3.83 -3.97 -5.25
N MET A 161 -2.54 -3.68 -5.14
CA MET A 161 -2.04 -2.32 -5.41
C MET A 161 -2.25 -1.89 -6.87
N ALA A 162 -2.16 -2.84 -7.83
CA ALA A 162 -2.49 -2.57 -9.23
C ALA A 162 -3.99 -2.29 -9.43
N MET A 163 -4.87 -2.99 -8.68
CA MET A 163 -6.32 -2.74 -8.70
C MET A 163 -6.65 -1.35 -8.15
N ILE A 164 -6.01 -0.93 -7.07
CA ILE A 164 -6.17 0.44 -6.51
C ILE A 164 -5.74 1.48 -7.54
N ALA A 165 -4.58 1.30 -8.18
CA ALA A 165 -4.13 2.21 -9.24
C ALA A 165 -5.10 2.21 -10.43
N GLY A 166 -5.62 1.04 -10.80
CA GLY A 166 -6.65 0.90 -11.83
C GLY A 166 -7.95 1.62 -11.49
N ALA A 167 -8.37 1.55 -10.22
CA ALA A 167 -9.56 2.27 -9.74
C ALA A 167 -9.39 3.79 -9.86
N ILE A 168 -8.21 4.34 -9.53
CA ILE A 168 -7.93 5.77 -9.71
C ILE A 168 -8.02 6.15 -11.20
N ALA A 169 -7.48 5.33 -12.09
CA ALA A 169 -7.56 5.56 -13.54
C ALA A 169 -8.99 5.40 -14.12
N ASN A 170 -9.85 4.69 -13.41
CA ASN A 170 -11.24 4.38 -13.80
C ASN A 170 -12.25 5.12 -12.92
N GLU A 171 -11.99 6.39 -12.64
CA GLU A 171 -12.91 7.32 -11.93
C GLU A 171 -13.38 6.79 -10.55
N GLY A 172 -12.54 6.04 -9.86
CA GLY A 172 -12.81 5.48 -8.54
C GLY A 172 -13.49 4.10 -8.55
N GLN A 173 -13.72 3.51 -9.73
CA GLN A 173 -14.35 2.20 -9.85
C GLN A 173 -13.31 1.09 -9.94
N MET A 174 -13.24 0.24 -8.91
CA MET A 174 -12.37 -0.93 -8.89
C MET A 174 -13.01 -2.07 -9.69
N GLY A 175 -12.35 -2.45 -10.79
CA GLY A 175 -12.79 -3.59 -11.62
C GLY A 175 -12.29 -4.93 -11.06
N GLU A 176 -13.06 -6.00 -11.28
CA GLU A 176 -12.61 -7.36 -11.03
C GLU A 176 -11.55 -7.77 -12.07
N PRO A 177 -10.36 -8.24 -11.62
CA PRO A 177 -9.34 -8.75 -12.53
C PRO A 177 -9.80 -10.05 -13.19
N GLN A 178 -9.62 -10.16 -14.50
CA GLN A 178 -10.00 -11.35 -15.27
C GLN A 178 -8.78 -11.86 -16.04
N LEU A 179 -8.58 -13.18 -16.04
CA LEU A 179 -7.57 -13.86 -16.88
C LEU A 179 -8.20 -14.36 -18.18
N ILE A 180 -9.48 -14.72 -18.14
CA ILE A 180 -10.21 -15.32 -19.25
C ILE A 180 -11.37 -14.39 -19.64
N SER A 181 -11.29 -13.80 -20.82
CA SER A 181 -12.34 -12.89 -21.32
C SER A 181 -13.53 -13.62 -21.95
N SER A 182 -13.31 -14.81 -22.50
CA SER A 182 -14.37 -15.68 -23.06
C SER A 182 -13.84 -17.10 -23.22
N ILE A 183 -14.75 -18.07 -23.15
CA ILE A 183 -14.53 -19.49 -23.44
C ILE A 183 -15.39 -19.86 -24.64
#